data_036565c928bd74799a2f65379295d71f
#
_entry.id   036565c928bd74799a2f65379295d71f
#
_cell.length_a   1.000
_cell.length_b   1.000
_cell.length_c   1.000
_cell.angle_alpha   90.00
_cell.angle_beta   90.00
_cell.angle_gamma   90.00
#
_symmetry.space_group_name_H-M   'P 1'
#
loop_
_entity.id
_entity.type
_entity.pdbx_description
1 polymer ?
#
loop_
_entity_poly.entity_id
_entity_poly.type
_entity_poly.pdbx_seq_one_letter_code
_entity_poly.pdbx_strand_id
1 'polypeptide(L)'
;MKVLITGGSGFIGGELCRRLAAHGHVLTVLSRSPERARSKLPEGTRVVASLDDIGDDEAIDGIVNLAGENLFTRRWSESRKRTLMASRLDTTRELVALCRRLDTTPSVMVSGSAVGFYGDAGDAELTEHSSARRKDFGYRLCDAWEQAAREVVGEGVRLCLIRTGVVLGRGGGMLKGLWPVYRMGLGARLGDGSQWLSWIHIQDMVSILARALETPGVEGVFNATAPQPV
;
A
#
# COMPACT_ATOMS: atom_id res chain seq x y z
N MET A 1 -19.35 -3.69 3.74
CA MET A 1 -18.94 -2.83 2.61
C MET A 1 -18.54 -3.69 1.42
N LYS A 2 -18.76 -3.19 0.21
CA LYS A 2 -18.18 -3.72 -1.02
C LYS A 2 -16.86 -2.99 -1.27
N VAL A 3 -15.74 -3.69 -1.23
CA VAL A 3 -14.40 -3.10 -1.21
C VAL A 3 -13.60 -3.53 -2.43
N LEU A 4 -13.12 -2.57 -3.20
CA LEU A 4 -12.17 -2.79 -4.29
C LEU A 4 -10.74 -2.69 -3.76
N ILE A 5 -9.92 -3.71 -4.01
CA ILE A 5 -8.56 -3.78 -3.50
C ILE A 5 -7.58 -4.00 -4.65
N THR A 6 -6.60 -3.12 -4.81
CA THR A 6 -5.44 -3.36 -5.67
C THR A 6 -4.28 -3.90 -4.83
N GLY A 7 -3.46 -4.77 -5.43
CA GLY A 7 -2.39 -5.42 -4.67
C GLY A 7 -2.86 -6.47 -3.65
N GLY A 8 -4.14 -6.88 -3.70
CA GLY A 8 -4.76 -7.82 -2.76
C GLY A 8 -4.11 -9.22 -2.70
N SER A 9 -3.43 -9.66 -3.75
CA SER A 9 -2.68 -10.93 -3.74
C SER A 9 -1.25 -10.81 -3.19
N GLY A 10 -0.82 -9.60 -2.78
CA GLY A 10 0.48 -9.30 -2.20
C GLY A 10 0.57 -9.64 -0.71
N PHE A 11 1.73 -9.34 -0.11
CA PHE A 11 2.02 -9.64 1.29
C PHE A 11 1.04 -8.93 2.26
N ILE A 12 0.91 -7.60 2.14
CA ILE A 12 -0.01 -6.81 2.99
C ILE A 12 -1.46 -7.05 2.56
N GLY A 13 -1.72 -6.95 1.24
CA GLY A 13 -3.08 -7.07 0.71
C GLY A 13 -3.74 -8.42 0.97
N GLY A 14 -2.97 -9.53 0.95
CA GLY A 14 -3.51 -10.85 1.25
C GLY A 14 -3.97 -10.99 2.70
N GLU A 15 -3.22 -10.44 3.67
CA GLU A 15 -3.63 -10.39 5.08
C GLU A 15 -4.86 -9.47 5.27
N LEU A 16 -4.87 -8.32 4.58
CA LEU A 16 -6.01 -7.41 4.61
C LEU A 16 -7.27 -8.09 4.05
N CYS A 17 -7.17 -8.77 2.90
CA CYS A 17 -8.30 -9.49 2.32
C CYS A 17 -8.87 -10.54 3.29
N ARG A 18 -8.02 -11.31 3.98
CA ARG A 18 -8.47 -12.28 4.99
C ARG A 18 -9.22 -11.61 6.13
N ARG A 19 -8.69 -10.51 6.65
CA ARG A 19 -9.33 -9.77 7.73
C ARG A 19 -10.68 -9.19 7.30
N LEU A 20 -10.74 -8.49 6.17
CA LEU A 20 -11.98 -7.86 5.69
C LEU A 20 -13.05 -8.91 5.37
N ALA A 21 -12.68 -10.04 4.75
CA ALA A 21 -13.61 -11.13 4.50
C ALA A 21 -14.17 -11.72 5.80
N ALA A 22 -13.33 -11.92 6.83
CA ALA A 22 -13.74 -12.39 8.14
C ALA A 22 -14.70 -11.40 8.87
N HIS A 23 -14.63 -10.11 8.52
CA HIS A 23 -15.55 -9.07 9.00
C HIS A 23 -16.79 -8.89 8.11
N GLY A 24 -17.03 -9.77 7.14
CA GLY A 24 -18.21 -9.75 6.30
C GLY A 24 -18.21 -8.75 5.16
N HIS A 25 -17.05 -8.23 4.78
CA HIS A 25 -16.92 -7.38 3.58
C HIS A 25 -16.94 -8.21 2.30
N VAL A 26 -17.58 -7.68 1.26
CA VAL A 26 -17.54 -8.26 -0.10
C VAL A 26 -16.36 -7.68 -0.85
N LEU A 27 -15.47 -8.55 -1.32
CA LEU A 27 -14.18 -8.13 -1.88
C LEU A 27 -14.12 -8.31 -3.39
N THR A 28 -13.67 -7.25 -4.08
CA THR A 28 -13.22 -7.29 -5.48
C THR A 28 -11.74 -6.95 -5.52
N VAL A 29 -10.92 -7.80 -6.14
CA VAL A 29 -9.47 -7.61 -6.22
C VAL A 29 -9.04 -7.44 -7.66
N LEU A 30 -8.37 -6.31 -7.96
CA LEU A 30 -7.69 -6.11 -9.24
C LEU A 30 -6.37 -6.86 -9.26
N SER A 31 -6.17 -7.71 -10.26
CA SER A 31 -4.92 -8.46 -10.43
C SER A 31 -4.56 -8.71 -11.89
N ARG A 32 -3.32 -8.43 -12.27
CA ARG A 32 -2.75 -8.76 -13.58
C ARG A 32 -2.70 -10.27 -13.88
N SER A 33 -2.91 -11.11 -12.89
CA SER A 33 -2.91 -12.56 -13.01
C SER A 33 -4.06 -13.14 -12.16
N PRO A 34 -5.32 -13.08 -12.64
CA PRO A 34 -6.50 -13.45 -11.85
C PRO A 34 -6.45 -14.87 -11.31
N GLU A 35 -6.08 -15.84 -12.13
CA GLU A 35 -6.00 -17.25 -11.71
C GLU A 35 -5.04 -17.47 -10.52
N ARG A 36 -3.85 -16.87 -10.62
CA ARG A 36 -2.86 -16.93 -9.53
C ARG A 36 -3.30 -16.15 -8.30
N ALA A 37 -4.09 -15.09 -8.46
CA ALA A 37 -4.61 -14.31 -7.35
C ALA A 37 -5.69 -15.10 -6.60
N ARG A 38 -6.64 -15.74 -7.30
CA ARG A 38 -7.72 -16.52 -6.70
C ARG A 38 -7.21 -17.57 -5.72
N SER A 39 -6.12 -18.28 -6.05
CA SER A 39 -5.56 -19.32 -5.17
C SER A 39 -4.98 -18.78 -3.85
N LYS A 40 -4.86 -17.47 -3.67
CA LYS A 40 -4.27 -16.81 -2.49
C LYS A 40 -5.27 -16.00 -1.68
N LEU A 41 -6.44 -15.78 -2.23
CA LEU A 41 -7.46 -14.91 -1.66
C LEU A 41 -8.53 -15.74 -0.94
N PRO A 42 -9.27 -15.14 0.01
CA PRO A 42 -10.42 -15.78 0.63
C PRO A 42 -11.45 -16.24 -0.41
N GLU A 43 -12.13 -17.32 -0.10
CA GLU A 43 -13.25 -17.81 -0.89
C GLU A 43 -14.32 -16.71 -1.05
N GLY A 44 -14.99 -16.66 -2.20
CA GLY A 44 -15.98 -15.63 -2.52
C GLY A 44 -15.38 -14.28 -2.97
N THR A 45 -14.05 -14.12 -2.99
CA THR A 45 -13.42 -12.90 -3.53
C THR A 45 -13.54 -12.87 -5.06
N ARG A 46 -14.20 -11.83 -5.59
CA ARG A 46 -14.19 -11.55 -7.04
C ARG A 46 -12.80 -11.06 -7.46
N VAL A 47 -12.27 -11.58 -8.55
CA VAL A 47 -10.98 -11.11 -9.10
C VAL A 47 -11.21 -10.65 -10.55
N VAL A 48 -10.81 -9.41 -10.82
CA VAL A 48 -10.89 -8.76 -12.13
C VAL A 48 -9.49 -8.53 -12.70
N ALA A 49 -9.38 -8.56 -14.02
CA ALA A 49 -8.12 -8.32 -14.74
C ALA A 49 -7.91 -6.84 -15.06
N SER A 50 -9.01 -6.11 -15.31
CA SER A 50 -9.04 -4.67 -15.58
C SER A 50 -10.11 -3.99 -14.72
N LEU A 51 -9.97 -2.68 -14.50
CA LEU A 51 -11.04 -1.87 -13.91
C LEU A 51 -12.21 -1.69 -14.91
N ASP A 52 -12.01 -1.92 -16.19
CA ASP A 52 -13.08 -1.93 -17.19
C ASP A 52 -14.04 -3.12 -17.03
N ASP A 53 -13.63 -4.17 -16.30
CA ASP A 53 -14.50 -5.30 -15.92
C ASP A 53 -15.53 -4.91 -14.83
N ILE A 54 -15.46 -3.68 -14.31
CA ILE A 54 -16.37 -3.12 -13.30
C ILE A 54 -17.36 -2.20 -14.03
N GLY A 55 -18.66 -2.52 -13.98
CA GLY A 55 -19.71 -1.68 -14.57
C GLY A 55 -19.89 -0.36 -13.80
N ASP A 56 -20.42 0.66 -14.48
CA ASP A 56 -20.63 1.98 -13.90
C ASP A 56 -21.72 1.95 -12.81
N ASP A 57 -22.66 1.01 -12.90
CA ASP A 57 -23.75 0.74 -11.95
C ASP A 57 -23.30 -0.13 -10.76
N GLU A 58 -22.07 -0.63 -10.75
CA GLU A 58 -21.57 -1.46 -9.65
C GLU A 58 -21.32 -0.63 -8.39
N ALA A 59 -21.91 -1.02 -7.28
CA ALA A 59 -21.67 -0.37 -6.00
C ALA A 59 -20.31 -0.77 -5.43
N ILE A 60 -19.45 0.23 -5.20
CA ILE A 60 -18.19 0.12 -4.47
C ILE A 60 -18.24 1.14 -3.32
N ASP A 61 -18.20 0.64 -2.08
CA ASP A 61 -18.28 1.52 -0.90
C ASP A 61 -16.91 2.12 -0.53
N GLY A 62 -15.83 1.40 -0.83
CA GLY A 62 -14.47 1.85 -0.53
C GLY A 62 -13.40 1.18 -1.37
N ILE A 63 -12.28 1.86 -1.49
CA ILE A 63 -11.12 1.41 -2.28
C ILE A 63 -9.90 1.32 -1.38
N VAL A 64 -9.11 0.23 -1.53
CA VAL A 64 -7.77 0.11 -0.91
C VAL A 64 -6.73 -0.08 -2.00
N ASN A 65 -5.88 0.91 -2.18
CA ASN A 65 -4.85 0.94 -3.21
C ASN A 65 -3.47 0.57 -2.65
N LEU A 66 -3.09 -0.70 -2.80
CA LEU A 66 -1.79 -1.24 -2.39
C LEU A 66 -0.96 -1.76 -3.57
N ALA A 67 -1.38 -1.45 -4.81
CA ALA A 67 -0.66 -1.89 -5.99
C ALA A 67 0.71 -1.21 -6.08
N GLY A 68 1.70 -1.99 -6.44
CA GLY A 68 3.05 -1.50 -6.69
C GLY A 68 4.05 -2.64 -6.86
N GLU A 69 4.96 -2.46 -7.78
CA GLU A 69 6.10 -3.36 -7.94
C GLU A 69 6.97 -3.36 -6.68
N ASN A 70 7.48 -4.53 -6.29
CA ASN A 70 8.31 -4.68 -5.10
C ASN A 70 9.63 -3.91 -5.26
N LEU A 71 9.95 -3.06 -4.28
CA LEU A 71 11.13 -2.20 -4.26
C LEU A 71 12.45 -2.99 -4.09
N PHE A 72 12.39 -4.15 -3.43
CA PHE A 72 13.58 -4.86 -2.95
C PHE A 72 14.02 -6.04 -3.83
N THR A 73 13.31 -6.34 -4.94
CA THR A 73 13.61 -7.53 -5.77
C THR A 73 14.80 -7.35 -6.71
N ARG A 74 15.14 -6.11 -7.07
CA ARG A 74 16.23 -5.79 -8.04
C ARG A 74 16.86 -4.45 -7.69
N ARG A 75 18.09 -4.23 -8.16
CA ARG A 75 18.77 -2.91 -8.08
C ARG A 75 17.97 -1.84 -8.82
N TRP A 76 18.02 -0.62 -8.33
CA TRP A 76 17.31 0.53 -8.88
C TRP A 76 18.06 1.17 -10.06
N SER A 77 18.04 0.52 -11.22
CA SER A 77 18.42 1.14 -12.48
C SER A 77 17.36 2.18 -12.90
N GLU A 78 17.68 3.06 -13.83
CA GLU A 78 16.71 4.06 -14.34
C GLU A 78 15.47 3.40 -14.97
N SER A 79 15.63 2.28 -15.68
CA SER A 79 14.50 1.50 -16.18
C SER A 79 13.65 0.95 -15.04
N ARG A 80 14.29 0.41 -13.97
CA ARG A 80 13.56 -0.11 -12.81
C ARG A 80 12.82 1.00 -12.07
N LYS A 81 13.42 2.18 -11.90
CA LYS A 81 12.76 3.33 -11.30
C LYS A 81 11.50 3.74 -12.07
N ARG A 82 11.57 3.77 -13.42
CA ARG A 82 10.39 4.01 -14.26
C ARG A 82 9.28 2.98 -14.02
N THR A 83 9.62 1.69 -13.97
CA THR A 83 8.64 0.63 -13.66
C THR A 83 8.03 0.79 -12.29
N LEU A 84 8.82 1.16 -11.27
CA LEU A 84 8.35 1.38 -9.90
C LEU A 84 7.38 2.57 -9.82
N MET A 85 7.66 3.65 -10.55
CA MET A 85 6.75 4.80 -10.69
C MET A 85 5.46 4.39 -11.41
N ALA A 86 5.54 3.88 -12.62
CA ALA A 86 4.41 3.52 -13.45
C ALA A 86 3.46 2.55 -12.73
N SER A 87 3.99 1.51 -12.09
CA SER A 87 3.17 0.50 -11.37
C SER A 87 2.30 1.07 -10.25
N ARG A 88 2.59 2.27 -9.77
CA ARG A 88 1.81 2.95 -8.73
C ARG A 88 0.92 4.03 -9.32
N LEU A 89 1.50 4.89 -10.15
CA LEU A 89 0.81 6.05 -10.69
C LEU A 89 -0.30 5.64 -11.65
N ASP A 90 -0.02 4.69 -12.55
CA ASP A 90 -1.00 4.29 -13.57
C ASP A 90 -2.22 3.66 -12.90
N THR A 91 -2.02 2.68 -12.00
CA THR A 91 -3.13 2.07 -11.25
C THR A 91 -3.88 3.11 -10.40
N THR A 92 -3.18 4.07 -9.78
CA THR A 92 -3.85 5.10 -8.98
C THR A 92 -4.72 6.02 -9.84
N ARG A 93 -4.22 6.44 -11.01
CA ARG A 93 -5.00 7.25 -11.97
C ARG A 93 -6.20 6.49 -12.53
N GLU A 94 -6.04 5.20 -12.83
CA GLU A 94 -7.15 4.34 -13.24
C GLU A 94 -8.23 4.24 -12.15
N LEU A 95 -7.85 4.15 -10.86
CA LEU A 95 -8.79 4.16 -9.74
C LEU A 95 -9.52 5.51 -9.60
N VAL A 96 -8.83 6.63 -9.79
CA VAL A 96 -9.46 7.96 -9.81
C VAL A 96 -10.45 8.06 -10.98
N ALA A 97 -10.06 7.58 -12.16
CA ALA A 97 -10.95 7.55 -13.33
C ALA A 97 -12.18 6.66 -13.09
N LEU A 98 -12.00 5.52 -12.40
CA LEU A 98 -13.12 4.67 -11.97
C LEU A 98 -14.08 5.42 -11.06
N CYS A 99 -13.58 6.17 -10.05
CA CYS A 99 -14.43 6.98 -9.16
C CYS A 99 -15.27 8.00 -9.93
N ARG A 100 -14.74 8.57 -11.01
CA ARG A 100 -15.45 9.54 -11.87
C ARG A 100 -16.57 8.93 -12.70
N ARG A 101 -16.42 7.67 -13.12
CA ARG A 101 -17.41 7.01 -14.00
C ARG A 101 -18.47 6.21 -13.26
N LEU A 102 -18.25 5.85 -11.99
CA LEU A 102 -19.25 5.12 -11.22
C LEU A 102 -20.49 5.99 -10.94
N ASP A 103 -21.68 5.45 -11.12
CA ASP A 103 -22.95 6.11 -10.79
C ASP A 103 -23.03 6.51 -9.32
N THR A 104 -22.40 5.72 -8.45
CA THR A 104 -22.26 6.01 -7.01
C THR A 104 -20.78 6.02 -6.63
N THR A 105 -20.26 7.20 -6.32
CA THR A 105 -18.87 7.39 -5.92
C THR A 105 -18.57 6.68 -4.60
N PRO A 106 -17.45 5.95 -4.47
CA PRO A 106 -17.00 5.36 -3.22
C PRO A 106 -16.83 6.40 -2.11
N SER A 107 -17.17 6.05 -0.88
CA SER A 107 -17.08 6.98 0.26
C SER A 107 -15.64 7.21 0.73
N VAL A 108 -14.72 6.29 0.43
CA VAL A 108 -13.33 6.31 0.93
C VAL A 108 -12.35 5.64 -0.01
N MET A 109 -11.16 6.24 -0.10
CA MET A 109 -9.96 5.62 -0.68
C MET A 109 -8.84 5.60 0.36
N VAL A 110 -8.32 4.40 0.64
CA VAL A 110 -7.11 4.20 1.46
C VAL A 110 -5.97 3.87 0.49
N SER A 111 -5.04 4.80 0.31
CA SER A 111 -3.90 4.62 -0.61
C SER A 111 -2.59 4.43 0.13
N GLY A 112 -1.83 3.44 -0.30
CA GLY A 112 -0.47 3.25 0.17
C GLY A 112 0.44 4.42 -0.20
N SER A 113 1.42 4.65 0.66
CA SER A 113 2.61 5.48 0.49
C SER A 113 3.73 4.81 1.31
N ALA A 114 4.84 5.48 1.54
CA ALA A 114 5.91 4.94 2.37
C ALA A 114 6.64 6.05 3.13
N VAL A 115 7.28 5.69 4.26
CA VAL A 115 8.17 6.59 5.03
C VAL A 115 9.34 7.12 4.20
N GLY A 116 9.63 6.51 3.05
CA GLY A 116 10.55 7.05 2.04
C GLY A 116 10.18 8.45 1.53
N PHE A 117 8.97 8.94 1.81
CA PHE A 117 8.57 10.33 1.59
C PHE A 117 9.49 11.32 2.29
N TYR A 118 9.94 11.01 3.49
CA TYR A 118 10.74 11.94 4.29
C TYR A 118 12.20 12.03 3.86
N GLY A 119 12.73 10.98 3.22
CA GLY A 119 14.15 10.83 2.97
C GLY A 119 14.94 10.57 4.26
N ASP A 120 16.26 10.64 4.17
CA ASP A 120 17.14 10.51 5.33
C ASP A 120 17.12 11.80 6.16
N ALA A 121 16.77 11.67 7.43
CA ALA A 121 16.65 12.78 8.38
C ALA A 121 17.59 12.62 9.61
N GLY A 122 18.50 11.64 9.58
CA GLY A 122 19.33 11.30 10.76
C GLY A 122 18.45 10.93 11.96
N ASP A 123 18.74 11.50 13.12
CA ASP A 123 18.04 11.21 14.39
C ASP A 123 16.75 12.04 14.60
N ALA A 124 16.29 12.77 13.60
CA ALA A 124 15.10 13.60 13.75
C ALA A 124 13.83 12.78 13.81
N GLU A 125 12.99 13.03 14.80
CA GLU A 125 11.63 12.50 14.84
C GLU A 125 10.78 13.15 13.75
N LEU A 126 10.05 12.33 13.02
CA LEU A 126 9.25 12.75 11.87
C LEU A 126 7.76 12.45 12.11
N THR A 127 6.96 13.49 11.98
CA THR A 127 5.50 13.39 12.02
C THR A 127 4.93 13.50 10.61
N GLU A 128 3.63 13.28 10.45
CA GLU A 128 2.91 13.43 9.18
C GLU A 128 3.00 14.84 8.58
N HIS A 129 3.24 15.85 9.43
CA HIS A 129 3.42 17.25 9.04
C HIS A 129 4.87 17.60 8.66
N SER A 130 5.81 16.67 8.90
CA SER A 130 7.22 16.91 8.57
C SER A 130 7.44 16.97 7.05
N SER A 131 8.23 17.94 6.63
CA SER A 131 8.67 18.06 5.23
C SER A 131 9.77 17.05 4.92
N ALA A 132 9.88 16.68 3.65
CA ALA A 132 10.98 15.84 3.18
C ALA A 132 12.34 16.51 3.39
N ARG A 133 13.27 15.81 4.05
CA ARG A 133 14.64 16.30 4.27
C ARG A 133 15.54 16.09 3.05
N ARG A 134 15.29 15.02 2.32
CA ARG A 134 16.04 14.69 1.09
C ARG A 134 15.08 14.29 -0.02
N LYS A 135 15.12 15.02 -1.13
CA LYS A 135 14.29 14.77 -2.31
C LYS A 135 14.94 13.76 -3.27
N ASP A 136 15.25 12.59 -2.76
CA ASP A 136 15.79 11.48 -3.53
C ASP A 136 14.70 10.73 -4.35
N PHE A 137 15.01 9.54 -4.85
CA PHE A 137 14.04 8.75 -5.61
C PHE A 137 12.90 8.26 -4.73
N GLY A 138 13.15 7.90 -3.47
CA GLY A 138 12.12 7.48 -2.51
C GLY A 138 11.07 8.58 -2.31
N TYR A 139 11.54 9.80 -2.04
CA TYR A 139 10.65 10.96 -1.96
C TYR A 139 9.85 11.17 -3.24
N ARG A 140 10.52 11.23 -4.41
CA ARG A 140 9.82 11.49 -5.68
C ARG A 140 8.76 10.44 -6.00
N LEU A 141 9.03 9.18 -5.66
CA LEU A 141 8.07 8.09 -5.83
C LEU A 141 6.84 8.27 -4.94
N CYS A 142 7.05 8.53 -3.65
CA CYS A 142 5.97 8.70 -2.69
C CYS A 142 5.16 9.98 -2.98
N ASP A 143 5.83 11.09 -3.23
CA ASP A 143 5.19 12.37 -3.53
C ASP A 143 4.31 12.28 -4.78
N ALA A 144 4.83 11.74 -5.87
CA ALA A 144 4.04 11.56 -7.10
C ALA A 144 2.85 10.59 -6.89
N TRP A 145 3.03 9.54 -6.10
CA TRP A 145 1.97 8.61 -5.77
C TRP A 145 0.87 9.26 -4.92
N GLU A 146 1.27 10.01 -3.86
CA GLU A 146 0.34 10.76 -3.02
C GLU A 146 -0.42 11.82 -3.83
N GLN A 147 0.26 12.56 -4.73
CA GLN A 147 -0.38 13.56 -5.59
C GLN A 147 -1.44 12.91 -6.51
N ALA A 148 -1.12 11.79 -7.15
CA ALA A 148 -2.09 11.07 -7.97
C ALA A 148 -3.31 10.61 -7.16
N ALA A 149 -3.11 10.14 -5.91
CA ALA A 149 -4.22 9.73 -5.06
C ALA A 149 -5.08 10.92 -4.59
N ARG A 150 -4.47 12.11 -4.37
CA ARG A 150 -5.19 13.32 -3.93
C ARG A 150 -6.23 13.80 -4.93
N GLU A 151 -6.11 13.45 -6.21
CA GLU A 151 -7.10 13.81 -7.22
C GLU A 151 -8.50 13.25 -6.88
N VAL A 152 -8.59 12.15 -6.12
CA VAL A 152 -9.88 11.55 -5.74
C VAL A 152 -10.71 12.43 -4.80
N VAL A 153 -10.07 13.36 -4.08
CA VAL A 153 -10.77 14.29 -3.16
C VAL A 153 -11.70 15.22 -3.93
N GLY A 154 -11.33 15.59 -5.17
CA GLY A 154 -12.19 16.39 -6.05
C GLY A 154 -13.50 15.67 -6.44
N GLU A 155 -13.56 14.36 -6.30
CA GLU A 155 -14.74 13.53 -6.54
C GLU A 155 -15.60 13.31 -5.26
N GLY A 156 -15.28 13.97 -4.16
CA GLY A 156 -15.98 13.81 -2.88
C GLY A 156 -15.59 12.56 -2.09
N VAL A 157 -14.53 11.87 -2.47
CA VAL A 157 -14.02 10.67 -1.81
C VAL A 157 -13.10 11.05 -0.66
N ARG A 158 -13.35 10.57 0.54
CA ARG A 158 -12.46 10.69 1.68
C ARG A 158 -11.15 9.93 1.42
N LEU A 159 -10.01 10.58 1.60
CA LEU A 159 -8.69 9.99 1.32
C LEU A 159 -7.88 9.77 2.60
N CYS A 160 -7.36 8.54 2.75
CA CYS A 160 -6.33 8.19 3.72
C CYS A 160 -5.04 7.81 2.99
N LEU A 161 -3.95 8.51 3.25
CA LEU A 161 -2.61 8.22 2.72
C LEU A 161 -1.79 7.54 3.81
N ILE A 162 -1.35 6.31 3.59
CA ILE A 162 -0.66 5.50 4.59
C ILE A 162 0.82 5.41 4.25
N ARG A 163 1.66 6.23 4.92
CA ARG A 163 3.13 6.19 4.82
C ARG A 163 3.66 5.01 5.61
N THR A 164 3.84 3.92 4.91
CA THR A 164 4.18 2.62 5.50
C THR A 164 5.67 2.51 5.78
N GLY A 165 6.04 2.11 7.00
CA GLY A 165 7.38 1.65 7.36
C GLY A 165 7.70 0.27 6.79
N VAL A 166 8.81 -0.33 7.21
CA VAL A 166 9.17 -1.69 6.81
C VAL A 166 8.23 -2.68 7.50
N VAL A 167 7.38 -3.34 6.70
CA VAL A 167 6.41 -4.30 7.24
C VAL A 167 7.08 -5.64 7.54
N LEU A 168 7.03 -6.03 8.80
CA LEU A 168 7.57 -7.29 9.31
C LEU A 168 6.45 -8.31 9.52
N GLY A 169 6.65 -9.52 9.01
CA GLY A 169 5.70 -10.62 9.18
C GLY A 169 6.18 -11.89 8.49
N ARG A 170 5.55 -13.01 8.82
CA ARG A 170 5.89 -14.32 8.24
C ARG A 170 5.49 -14.39 6.77
N GLY A 171 6.31 -15.01 5.94
CA GLY A 171 5.98 -15.33 4.55
C GLY A 171 6.15 -14.21 3.53
N GLY A 172 6.52 -12.97 3.94
CA GLY A 172 6.67 -11.84 3.02
C GLY A 172 7.61 -10.75 3.52
N GLY A 173 7.63 -9.64 2.77
CA GLY A 173 8.41 -8.46 3.14
C GLY A 173 9.92 -8.71 3.20
N MET A 174 10.61 -7.87 3.95
CA MET A 174 12.06 -7.92 4.15
C MET A 174 12.50 -9.24 4.82
N LEU A 175 11.74 -9.74 5.81
CA LEU A 175 12.08 -10.94 6.55
C LEU A 175 12.17 -12.17 5.67
N LYS A 176 11.35 -12.29 4.63
CA LYS A 176 11.41 -13.43 3.70
C LYS A 176 12.78 -13.54 3.00
N GLY A 177 13.37 -12.41 2.64
CA GLY A 177 14.69 -12.36 2.00
C GLY A 177 15.84 -12.58 2.97
N LEU A 178 15.72 -12.08 4.19
CA LEU A 178 16.78 -12.15 5.20
C LEU A 178 16.81 -13.48 5.96
N TRP A 179 15.65 -14.12 6.18
CA TRP A 179 15.51 -15.30 6.99
C TRP A 179 16.45 -16.45 6.66
N PRO A 180 16.65 -16.85 5.37
CA PRO A 180 17.59 -17.93 5.03
C PRO A 180 19.02 -17.61 5.45
N VAL A 181 19.46 -16.35 5.27
CA VAL A 181 20.82 -15.89 5.60
C VAL A 181 21.06 -15.93 7.11
N TYR A 182 20.11 -15.40 7.88
CA TYR A 182 20.19 -15.42 9.35
C TYR A 182 20.13 -16.83 9.92
N ARG A 183 19.32 -17.71 9.35
CA ARG A 183 19.21 -19.10 9.77
C ARG A 183 20.50 -19.90 9.55
N MET A 184 21.32 -19.50 8.60
CA MET A 184 22.65 -20.09 8.37
C MET A 184 23.76 -19.47 9.24
N GLY A 185 23.40 -18.56 10.16
CA GLY A 185 24.37 -17.85 10.98
C GLY A 185 25.19 -16.77 10.23
N LEU A 186 24.78 -16.43 9.01
CA LEU A 186 25.47 -15.47 8.14
C LEU A 186 24.90 -14.06 8.25
N GLY A 187 24.17 -13.75 9.32
CA GLY A 187 23.65 -12.41 9.58
C GLY A 187 24.82 -11.39 9.67
N ALA A 188 24.69 -10.29 8.97
CA ALA A 188 25.68 -9.24 8.97
C ALA A 188 25.03 -7.86 9.20
N ARG A 189 25.77 -6.96 9.79
CA ARG A 189 25.40 -5.56 9.92
C ARG A 189 25.46 -4.89 8.54
N LEU A 190 24.39 -4.17 8.19
CA LEU A 190 24.35 -3.39 6.95
C LEU A 190 24.99 -2.03 7.20
N GLY A 191 25.95 -1.65 6.36
CA GLY A 191 26.70 -0.41 6.54
C GLY A 191 27.43 -0.35 7.90
N ASP A 192 27.35 0.77 8.57
CA ASP A 192 27.85 0.96 9.93
C ASP A 192 26.85 0.55 11.04
N GLY A 193 25.61 0.25 10.62
CA GLY A 193 24.52 -0.17 11.51
C GLY A 193 23.88 0.97 12.31
N SER A 194 24.12 2.22 11.92
CA SER A 194 23.54 3.40 12.58
C SER A 194 22.20 3.84 11.94
N GLN A 195 21.80 3.20 10.83
CA GLN A 195 20.58 3.60 10.13
C GLN A 195 19.35 3.23 10.94
N TRP A 196 18.47 4.19 11.17
CA TRP A 196 17.15 3.95 11.73
C TRP A 196 16.28 3.14 10.80
N LEU A 197 15.63 2.10 11.30
CA LEU A 197 14.62 1.32 10.61
C LEU A 197 13.25 1.58 11.23
N SER A 198 12.44 2.39 10.55
CA SER A 198 11.02 2.53 10.88
C SER A 198 10.27 1.29 10.40
N TRP A 199 9.73 0.50 11.31
CA TRP A 199 9.08 -0.78 11.03
C TRP A 199 7.66 -0.84 11.59
N ILE A 200 6.88 -1.80 11.12
CA ILE A 200 5.56 -2.13 11.66
C ILE A 200 5.29 -3.63 11.53
N HIS A 201 4.60 -4.22 12.49
CA HIS A 201 4.14 -5.61 12.35
C HIS A 201 2.97 -5.70 11.36
N ILE A 202 2.91 -6.79 10.59
CA ILE A 202 1.89 -6.99 9.55
C ILE A 202 0.45 -6.88 10.09
N GLN A 203 0.17 -7.36 11.30
CA GLN A 203 -1.17 -7.30 11.88
C GLN A 203 -1.57 -5.86 12.25
N ASP A 204 -0.63 -5.05 12.73
CA ASP A 204 -0.88 -3.64 13.02
C ASP A 204 -1.09 -2.85 11.74
N MET A 205 -0.28 -3.12 10.70
CA MET A 205 -0.47 -2.54 9.38
C MET A 205 -1.86 -2.82 8.82
N VAL A 206 -2.30 -4.07 8.89
CA VAL A 206 -3.64 -4.48 8.44
C VAL A 206 -4.74 -3.83 9.30
N SER A 207 -4.51 -3.67 10.60
CA SER A 207 -5.44 -2.99 11.50
C SER A 207 -5.60 -1.51 11.18
N ILE A 208 -4.50 -0.82 10.86
CA ILE A 208 -4.51 0.58 10.41
C ILE A 208 -5.30 0.72 9.11
N LEU A 209 -5.03 -0.13 8.11
CA LEU A 209 -5.73 -0.10 6.82
C LEU A 209 -7.24 -0.34 6.98
N ALA A 210 -7.62 -1.35 7.76
CA ALA A 210 -9.02 -1.65 8.03
C ALA A 210 -9.71 -0.49 8.76
N ARG A 211 -9.07 0.08 9.80
CA ARG A 211 -9.60 1.23 10.53
C ARG A 211 -9.76 2.45 9.64
N ALA A 212 -8.77 2.76 8.80
CA ALA A 212 -8.84 3.87 7.85
C ALA A 212 -10.00 3.70 6.85
N LEU A 213 -10.28 2.47 6.44
CA LEU A 213 -11.39 2.13 5.55
C LEU A 213 -12.74 2.26 6.27
N GLU A 214 -12.87 1.64 7.44
CA GLU A 214 -14.15 1.39 8.12
C GLU A 214 -14.64 2.58 8.96
N THR A 215 -13.73 3.48 9.41
CA THR A 215 -14.09 4.55 10.34
C THR A 215 -14.41 5.86 9.62
N PRO A 216 -15.67 6.33 9.64
CA PRO A 216 -16.02 7.64 9.11
C PRO A 216 -15.20 8.76 9.79
N GLY A 217 -14.83 9.78 9.02
CA GLY A 217 -14.05 10.95 9.53
C GLY A 217 -12.56 10.71 9.72
N VAL A 218 -12.05 9.49 9.57
CA VAL A 218 -10.60 9.25 9.51
C VAL A 218 -10.10 9.58 8.10
N GLU A 219 -9.32 10.67 7.97
CA GLU A 219 -8.80 11.16 6.69
C GLU A 219 -7.42 11.81 6.85
N GLY A 220 -6.72 12.01 5.74
CA GLY A 220 -5.41 12.66 5.72
C GLY A 220 -4.24 11.68 5.64
N VAL A 221 -3.10 12.07 6.18
CA VAL A 221 -1.84 11.30 6.12
C VAL A 221 -1.59 10.62 7.47
N PHE A 222 -1.10 9.39 7.44
CA PHE A 222 -0.77 8.60 8.63
C PHE A 222 0.56 7.89 8.45
N ASN A 223 1.43 7.96 9.45
CA ASN A 223 2.63 7.14 9.54
C ASN A 223 2.27 5.77 10.11
N ALA A 224 2.30 4.75 9.26
CA ALA A 224 2.11 3.37 9.71
C ALA A 224 3.45 2.76 10.12
N THR A 225 3.88 3.07 11.33
CA THR A 225 5.13 2.60 11.95
C THR A 225 4.87 2.17 13.40
N ALA A 226 5.71 1.28 13.92
CA ALA A 226 5.77 1.03 15.36
C ALA A 226 6.30 2.28 16.09
N PRO A 227 5.91 2.49 17.36
CA PRO A 227 6.31 3.69 18.11
C PRO A 227 7.82 3.75 18.43
N GLN A 228 8.52 2.63 18.34
CA GLN A 228 9.96 2.54 18.61
C GLN A 228 10.67 2.00 17.35
N PRO A 229 11.39 2.85 16.60
CA PRO A 229 12.26 2.41 15.53
C PRO A 229 13.49 1.66 16.07
N VAL A 230 14.16 0.92 15.24
CA VAL A 230 15.40 0.20 15.57
C VAL A 230 16.50 0.56 14.58
#